data_c9973117ec57589ac3a7f68d19823e10
#
_entry.id   c9973117ec57589ac3a7f68d19823e10
#
_cell.length_a   1.000
_cell.length_b   1.000
_cell.length_c   1.000
_cell.angle_alpha   90.00
_cell.angle_beta   90.00
_cell.angle_gamma   90.00
#
_symmetry.space_group_name_H-M   'P 1'
#
loop_
_entity.id
_entity.type
_entity.pdbx_description
1 polymer ?
#
loop_
_entity_poly.entity_id
_entity_poly.type
_entity_poly.pdbx_seq_one_letter_code
_entity_poly.pdbx_strand_id
1 'polypeptide(L)'
;LTLTDSCVKVIDLSRNFGHHKAMMTGLAHTDGDLIFLIDVDLEEEPEWLLPFFEQMKREQSDVVYGVQEKRKGGVFERLSGQWFYRIFRALTGLALPDNIVTARLMTRRYVDALLRHRERELMIAGLWHITGFDQRSQTINKHSTSETTYTIRHKISLLVNSVTSFSNTPLKAIFYIGVAISLLASCYSAYLIINWFAFAKPLSGWTSVVASIWLLGGVIISFIGIIGIYLSKIFMETKQRPYTIVRQIYGIKQKETCETIGHCESKAKEEA
;
A
#
# COMPACT_ATOMS: atom_id res chain seq x y z
N LEU A 1 14.19 12.44 -27.14
CA LEU A 1 13.76 11.05 -27.28
C LEU A 1 12.36 10.98 -27.91
N THR A 2 11.32 11.60 -27.32
CA THR A 2 9.94 11.56 -27.87
C THR A 2 9.77 12.20 -29.25
N LEU A 3 10.70 13.07 -29.65
CA LEU A 3 10.71 13.68 -31.00
C LEU A 3 11.39 12.79 -32.06
N THR A 4 12.26 11.89 -31.61
CA THR A 4 13.04 11.01 -32.49
C THR A 4 12.50 9.59 -32.54
N ASP A 5 11.78 9.15 -31.51
CA ASP A 5 11.21 7.80 -31.42
C ASP A 5 9.73 7.88 -31.04
N SER A 6 8.88 7.43 -31.96
CA SER A 6 7.43 7.42 -31.80
C SER A 6 6.95 6.35 -30.79
N CYS A 7 7.80 5.40 -30.40
CA CYS A 7 7.50 4.38 -29.39
C CYS A 7 7.67 4.91 -27.97
N VAL A 8 8.41 6.02 -27.80
CA VAL A 8 8.65 6.62 -26.50
C VAL A 8 7.52 7.58 -26.14
N LYS A 9 6.81 7.25 -25.05
CA LYS A 9 5.80 8.14 -24.42
C LYS A 9 6.31 8.59 -23.07
N VAL A 10 6.18 9.87 -22.74
CA VAL A 10 6.54 10.43 -21.43
C VAL A 10 5.32 11.05 -20.79
N ILE A 11 5.00 10.63 -19.57
CA ILE A 11 3.90 11.15 -18.78
C ILE A 11 4.47 12.10 -17.73
N ASP A 12 4.28 13.41 -17.91
CA ASP A 12 4.71 14.43 -16.96
C ASP A 12 3.62 14.65 -15.92
N LEU A 13 3.96 14.39 -14.65
CA LEU A 13 3.07 14.63 -13.53
C LEU A 13 3.20 16.08 -13.05
N SER A 14 2.10 16.69 -12.62
CA SER A 14 2.08 18.10 -12.19
C SER A 14 3.01 18.39 -11.00
N ARG A 15 3.34 17.37 -10.21
CA ARG A 15 4.30 17.39 -9.09
C ARG A 15 4.74 15.97 -8.76
N ASN A 16 5.65 15.81 -7.81
CA ASN A 16 5.96 14.50 -7.25
C ASN A 16 4.79 13.99 -6.38
N PHE A 17 4.14 12.92 -6.79
CA PHE A 17 3.06 12.23 -6.06
C PHE A 17 3.52 10.97 -5.35
N GLY A 18 4.81 10.63 -5.47
CA GLY A 18 5.43 9.41 -4.97
C GLY A 18 5.44 8.27 -6.00
N HIS A 19 6.37 7.35 -5.80
CA HIS A 19 6.74 6.30 -6.73
C HIS A 19 5.56 5.38 -7.11
N HIS A 20 4.85 4.82 -6.13
CA HIS A 20 3.73 3.88 -6.39
C HIS A 20 2.59 4.51 -7.21
N LYS A 21 2.28 5.79 -6.94
CA LYS A 21 1.25 6.52 -7.69
C LYS A 21 1.68 6.81 -9.12
N ALA A 22 2.96 7.13 -9.31
CA ALA A 22 3.53 7.32 -10.65
C ALA A 22 3.47 6.02 -11.46
N MET A 23 3.84 4.87 -10.85
CA MET A 23 3.71 3.56 -11.48
C MET A 23 2.28 3.25 -11.92
N MET A 24 1.30 3.40 -11.02
CA MET A 24 -0.12 3.16 -11.35
C MET A 24 -0.60 4.08 -12.46
N THR A 25 -0.13 5.35 -12.49
CA THR A 25 -0.44 6.27 -13.58
C THR A 25 0.18 5.82 -14.90
N GLY A 26 1.43 5.36 -14.88
CA GLY A 26 2.08 4.78 -16.05
C GLY A 26 1.30 3.58 -16.60
N LEU A 27 0.95 2.63 -15.74
CA LEU A 27 0.15 1.45 -16.11
C LEU A 27 -1.21 1.83 -16.72
N ALA A 28 -1.87 2.86 -16.20
CA ALA A 28 -3.15 3.34 -16.72
C ALA A 28 -3.06 3.93 -18.14
N HIS A 29 -1.86 4.28 -18.61
CA HIS A 29 -1.63 4.84 -19.94
C HIS A 29 -0.93 3.84 -20.87
N THR A 30 -0.83 2.57 -20.48
CA THR A 30 -0.33 1.50 -21.35
C THR A 30 -1.48 0.86 -22.12
N ASP A 31 -1.22 0.42 -23.35
CA ASP A 31 -2.19 -0.19 -24.27
C ASP A 31 -1.72 -1.54 -24.86
N GLY A 32 -0.52 -2.00 -24.52
CA GLY A 32 0.02 -3.30 -24.96
C GLY A 32 -0.67 -4.51 -24.34
N ASP A 33 -0.61 -5.67 -25.01
CA ASP A 33 -1.14 -6.94 -24.50
C ASP A 33 -0.34 -7.48 -23.31
N LEU A 34 0.96 -7.20 -23.33
CA LEU A 34 1.90 -7.50 -22.24
C LEU A 34 2.55 -6.20 -21.76
N ILE A 35 2.65 -6.04 -20.47
CA ILE A 35 3.23 -4.86 -19.84
C ILE A 35 4.40 -5.29 -18.96
N PHE A 36 5.60 -4.80 -19.27
CA PHE A 36 6.77 -4.99 -18.44
C PHE A 36 7.05 -3.73 -17.63
N LEU A 37 6.94 -3.85 -16.31
CA LEU A 37 7.19 -2.78 -15.36
C LEU A 37 8.57 -2.96 -14.76
N ILE A 38 9.41 -1.91 -14.79
CA ILE A 38 10.73 -1.88 -14.13
C ILE A 38 11.00 -0.50 -13.54
N ASP A 39 11.90 -0.44 -12.56
CA ASP A 39 12.44 0.81 -12.03
C ASP A 39 13.60 1.33 -12.92
N VAL A 40 13.74 2.66 -13.02
CA VAL A 40 14.78 3.31 -13.83
C VAL A 40 16.07 3.60 -13.07
N ASP A 41 16.26 3.03 -11.89
CA ASP A 41 17.45 3.24 -11.05
C ASP A 41 18.68 2.43 -11.49
N LEU A 42 18.57 1.71 -12.61
CA LEU A 42 19.59 0.81 -13.18
C LEU A 42 19.97 -0.37 -12.27
N GLU A 43 19.19 -0.62 -11.25
CA GLU A 43 19.33 -1.83 -10.42
C GLU A 43 18.51 -3.00 -10.99
N GLU A 44 17.52 -2.70 -11.84
CA GLU A 44 16.67 -3.66 -12.55
C GLU A 44 17.05 -3.64 -14.05
N GLU A 45 17.29 -4.82 -14.62
CA GLU A 45 17.78 -4.98 -15.96
C GLU A 45 16.64 -5.21 -16.96
N PRO A 46 16.55 -4.44 -18.07
CA PRO A 46 15.56 -4.67 -19.13
C PRO A 46 15.66 -6.07 -19.77
N GLU A 47 16.83 -6.69 -19.70
CA GLU A 47 17.14 -8.03 -20.21
C GLU A 47 16.33 -9.12 -19.51
N TRP A 48 15.80 -8.87 -18.30
CA TRP A 48 14.92 -9.80 -17.60
C TRP A 48 13.58 -10.00 -18.31
N LEU A 49 13.22 -9.12 -19.25
CA LEU A 49 12.00 -9.27 -20.05
C LEU A 49 11.92 -10.64 -20.74
N LEU A 50 13.01 -11.05 -21.37
CA LEU A 50 13.03 -12.30 -22.16
C LEU A 50 12.80 -13.54 -21.30
N PRO A 51 13.57 -13.79 -20.23
CA PRO A 51 13.33 -14.92 -19.34
C PRO A 51 11.95 -14.87 -18.65
N PHE A 52 11.42 -13.67 -18.33
CA PHE A 52 10.05 -13.54 -17.77
C PHE A 52 9.00 -13.96 -18.80
N PHE A 53 9.17 -13.56 -20.05
CA PHE A 53 8.26 -13.93 -21.14
C PHE A 53 8.28 -15.44 -21.42
N GLU A 54 9.45 -16.06 -21.43
CA GLU A 54 9.59 -17.50 -21.63
C GLU A 54 8.91 -18.29 -20.49
N GLN A 55 9.10 -17.87 -19.25
CA GLN A 55 8.43 -18.48 -18.10
C GLN A 55 6.92 -18.27 -18.17
N MET A 56 6.45 -17.06 -18.45
CA MET A 56 5.02 -16.76 -18.60
C MET A 56 4.36 -17.64 -19.64
N LYS A 57 5.01 -17.82 -20.80
CA LYS A 57 4.50 -18.66 -21.89
C LYS A 57 4.49 -20.15 -21.53
N ARG A 58 5.54 -20.63 -20.86
CA ARG A 58 5.66 -22.03 -20.43
C ARG A 58 4.62 -22.41 -19.38
N GLU A 59 4.38 -21.52 -18.41
CA GLU A 59 3.52 -21.76 -17.27
C GLU A 59 2.10 -21.21 -17.47
N GLN A 60 1.86 -20.52 -18.59
CA GLN A 60 0.58 -19.86 -18.92
C GLN A 60 0.07 -18.95 -17.79
N SER A 61 1.01 -18.28 -17.10
CA SER A 61 0.73 -17.41 -15.97
C SER A 61 0.34 -16.00 -16.43
N ASP A 62 -0.37 -15.27 -15.57
CA ASP A 62 -0.76 -13.88 -15.82
C ASP A 62 0.33 -12.88 -15.47
N VAL A 63 1.16 -13.23 -14.50
CA VAL A 63 2.24 -12.38 -14.00
C VAL A 63 3.47 -13.22 -13.72
N VAL A 64 4.62 -12.73 -14.19
CA VAL A 64 5.93 -13.18 -13.73
C VAL A 64 6.63 -11.99 -13.09
N TYR A 65 7.09 -12.17 -11.85
CA TYR A 65 7.74 -11.12 -11.07
C TYR A 65 9.09 -11.56 -10.50
N GLY A 66 10.00 -10.60 -10.37
CA GLY A 66 11.33 -10.85 -9.84
C GLY A 66 11.34 -11.01 -8.32
N VAL A 67 12.12 -11.99 -7.83
CA VAL A 67 12.44 -12.19 -6.42
C VAL A 67 13.95 -12.26 -6.26
N GLN A 68 14.49 -11.44 -5.37
CA GLN A 68 15.91 -11.43 -5.09
C GLN A 68 16.32 -12.62 -4.22
N GLU A 69 17.32 -13.40 -4.66
CA GLU A 69 17.76 -14.61 -3.95
C GLU A 69 18.27 -14.32 -2.54
N LYS A 70 19.03 -13.26 -2.36
CA LYS A 70 19.58 -12.86 -1.06
C LYS A 70 19.46 -11.35 -0.87
N ARG A 71 18.80 -10.93 0.18
CA ARG A 71 18.81 -9.52 0.58
C ARG A 71 20.19 -9.16 1.15
N LYS A 72 20.88 -8.20 0.53
CA LYS A 72 22.07 -7.60 1.11
C LYS A 72 21.64 -6.73 2.29
N GLY A 73 22.34 -6.87 3.43
CA GLY A 73 22.09 -6.07 4.63
C GLY A 73 22.70 -6.71 5.86
N GLY A 74 22.97 -5.89 6.88
CA GLY A 74 23.49 -6.35 8.16
C GLY A 74 22.49 -7.26 8.92
N VAL A 75 22.97 -7.94 9.96
CA VAL A 75 22.13 -8.83 10.79
C VAL A 75 20.90 -8.12 11.33
N PHE A 76 21.02 -6.84 11.70
CA PHE A 76 19.92 -6.02 12.20
C PHE A 76 18.86 -5.73 11.10
N GLU A 77 19.27 -5.51 9.86
CA GLU A 77 18.34 -5.29 8.76
C GLU A 77 17.57 -6.55 8.39
N ARG A 78 18.25 -7.70 8.38
CA ARG A 78 17.62 -9.00 8.15
C ARG A 78 16.60 -9.31 9.25
N LEU A 79 16.98 -9.13 10.52
CA LEU A 79 16.10 -9.40 11.65
C LEU A 79 14.88 -8.46 11.65
N SER A 80 15.09 -7.14 11.46
CA SER A 80 13.99 -6.16 11.40
C SER A 80 13.06 -6.39 10.22
N GLY A 81 13.58 -6.84 9.07
CA GLY A 81 12.78 -7.21 7.91
C GLY A 81 11.93 -8.46 8.17
N GLN A 82 12.52 -9.51 8.76
CA GLN A 82 11.79 -10.73 9.11
C GLN A 82 10.67 -10.46 10.13
N TRP A 83 10.93 -9.62 11.15
CA TRP A 83 9.91 -9.19 12.10
C TRP A 83 8.79 -8.40 11.43
N PHE A 84 9.14 -7.49 10.52
CA PHE A 84 8.15 -6.73 9.74
C PHE A 84 7.20 -7.68 8.99
N TYR A 85 7.72 -8.60 8.17
CA TYR A 85 6.89 -9.52 7.40
C TYR A 85 6.11 -10.49 8.28
N ARG A 86 6.68 -10.94 9.41
CA ARG A 86 5.99 -11.82 10.37
C ARG A 86 4.80 -11.11 11.01
N ILE A 87 4.99 -9.89 11.52
CA ILE A 87 3.92 -9.07 12.12
C ILE A 87 2.89 -8.71 11.06
N PHE A 88 3.33 -8.27 9.88
CA PHE A 88 2.43 -7.96 8.78
C PHE A 88 1.54 -9.16 8.42
N ARG A 89 2.13 -10.33 8.22
CA ARG A 89 1.40 -11.58 7.92
C ARG A 89 0.43 -11.96 9.04
N ALA A 90 0.85 -11.88 10.29
CA ALA A 90 0.01 -12.20 11.44
C ALA A 90 -1.20 -11.27 11.56
N LEU A 91 -1.03 -9.98 11.26
CA LEU A 91 -2.08 -8.98 11.40
C LEU A 91 -2.97 -8.85 10.16
N THR A 92 -2.45 -9.09 8.95
CA THR A 92 -3.21 -8.93 7.70
C THR A 92 -3.70 -10.23 7.10
N GLY A 93 -3.07 -11.36 7.46
CA GLY A 93 -3.30 -12.66 6.81
C GLY A 93 -2.67 -12.77 5.40
N LEU A 94 -2.05 -11.70 4.89
CA LEU A 94 -1.44 -11.69 3.56
C LEU A 94 -0.03 -12.28 3.62
N ALA A 95 0.21 -13.32 2.84
CA ALA A 95 1.52 -13.94 2.68
C ALA A 95 2.27 -13.28 1.52
N LEU A 96 2.75 -12.04 1.73
CA LEU A 96 3.59 -11.40 0.73
C LEU A 96 4.91 -12.17 0.61
N PRO A 97 5.37 -12.50 -0.60
CA PRO A 97 6.68 -13.07 -0.80
C PRO A 97 7.77 -12.10 -0.30
N ASP A 98 8.78 -12.66 0.35
CA ASP A 98 9.93 -11.88 0.79
C ASP A 98 10.79 -11.46 -0.41
N ASN A 99 11.42 -10.29 -0.34
CA ASN A 99 12.37 -9.81 -1.35
C ASN A 99 11.81 -9.59 -2.77
N ILE A 100 10.51 -9.30 -2.90
CA ILE A 100 9.94 -8.90 -4.20
C ILE A 100 10.63 -7.62 -4.68
N VAL A 101 10.94 -7.58 -5.98
CA VAL A 101 11.37 -6.38 -6.69
C VAL A 101 10.21 -5.79 -7.51
N THR A 102 10.41 -4.61 -8.08
CA THR A 102 9.41 -3.94 -8.92
C THR A 102 9.25 -4.66 -10.27
N ALA A 103 10.34 -5.20 -10.82
CA ALA A 103 10.36 -5.85 -12.13
C ALA A 103 9.29 -6.95 -12.24
N ARG A 104 8.36 -6.76 -13.20
CA ARG A 104 7.30 -7.74 -13.48
C ARG A 104 6.77 -7.64 -14.89
N LEU A 105 6.49 -8.79 -15.47
CA LEU A 105 5.77 -8.91 -16.73
C LEU A 105 4.32 -9.30 -16.43
N MET A 106 3.37 -8.57 -16.98
CA MET A 106 1.93 -8.69 -16.67
C MET A 106 1.11 -8.76 -17.95
N THR A 107 0.04 -9.57 -17.95
CA THR A 107 -0.96 -9.56 -19.01
C THR A 107 -1.88 -8.33 -18.89
N ARG A 108 -2.46 -7.90 -20.00
CA ARG A 108 -3.45 -6.81 -20.04
C ARG A 108 -4.58 -7.03 -19.05
N ARG A 109 -5.16 -8.24 -19.03
CA ARG A 109 -6.27 -8.58 -18.13
C ARG A 109 -5.92 -8.39 -16.65
N TYR A 110 -4.67 -8.68 -16.27
CA TYR A 110 -4.20 -8.46 -14.90
C TYR A 110 -4.06 -6.96 -14.61
N VAL A 111 -3.46 -6.20 -15.52
CA VAL A 111 -3.29 -4.75 -15.35
C VAL A 111 -4.64 -4.05 -15.27
N ASP A 112 -5.60 -4.42 -16.10
CA ASP A 112 -6.96 -3.85 -16.04
C ASP A 112 -7.66 -4.18 -14.71
N ALA A 113 -7.44 -5.36 -14.14
CA ALA A 113 -7.94 -5.71 -12.82
C ALA A 113 -7.23 -4.91 -11.70
N LEU A 114 -5.90 -4.78 -11.80
CA LEU A 114 -5.10 -3.98 -10.86
C LEU A 114 -5.55 -2.51 -10.84
N LEU A 115 -5.83 -1.93 -12.00
CA LEU A 115 -6.27 -0.54 -12.13
C LEU A 115 -7.68 -0.26 -11.58
N ARG A 116 -8.47 -1.30 -11.28
CA ARG A 116 -9.75 -1.14 -10.58
C ARG A 116 -9.58 -0.75 -9.11
N HIS A 117 -8.41 -1.04 -8.52
CA HIS A 117 -8.09 -0.58 -7.19
C HIS A 117 -7.79 0.93 -7.20
N ARG A 118 -8.72 1.71 -6.64
CA ARG A 118 -8.65 3.18 -6.62
C ARG A 118 -8.24 3.74 -5.25
N GLU A 119 -7.51 2.96 -4.48
CA GLU A 119 -7.06 3.34 -3.14
C GLU A 119 -6.16 4.58 -3.17
N ARG A 120 -6.34 5.48 -2.21
CA ARG A 120 -5.55 6.72 -2.12
C ARG A 120 -4.19 6.51 -1.50
N GLU A 121 -4.11 5.59 -0.55
CA GLU A 121 -2.85 5.15 0.05
C GLU A 121 -2.42 3.83 -0.58
N LEU A 122 -1.58 3.93 -1.60
CA LEU A 122 -1.12 2.77 -2.36
C LEU A 122 0.04 2.06 -1.65
N MET A 123 -0.19 0.87 -1.15
CA MET A 123 0.85 -0.11 -0.89
C MET A 123 0.86 -1.12 -2.03
N ILE A 124 1.64 -0.84 -3.06
CA ILE A 124 1.55 -1.55 -4.35
C ILE A 124 1.82 -3.05 -4.23
N ALA A 125 2.73 -3.48 -3.35
CA ALA A 125 3.01 -4.90 -3.11
C ALA A 125 1.79 -5.65 -2.57
N GLY A 126 0.99 -5.01 -1.72
CA GLY A 126 -0.28 -5.56 -1.25
C GLY A 126 -1.31 -5.65 -2.36
N LEU A 127 -1.45 -4.60 -3.17
CA LEU A 127 -2.36 -4.59 -4.32
C LEU A 127 -2.03 -5.69 -5.33
N TRP A 128 -0.76 -5.88 -5.64
CA TRP A 128 -0.32 -6.97 -6.50
C TRP A 128 -0.78 -8.33 -6.01
N HIS A 129 -0.69 -8.55 -4.71
CA HIS A 129 -1.10 -9.83 -4.12
C HIS A 129 -2.62 -10.02 -4.10
N ILE A 130 -3.37 -9.01 -3.67
CA ILE A 130 -4.83 -9.09 -3.55
C ILE A 130 -5.57 -9.08 -4.89
N THR A 131 -4.95 -8.55 -5.95
CA THR A 131 -5.49 -8.64 -7.31
C THR A 131 -5.66 -10.08 -7.76
N GLY A 132 -4.91 -11.02 -7.17
CA GLY A 132 -5.01 -12.45 -7.48
C GLY A 132 -4.36 -12.81 -8.81
N PHE A 133 -5.01 -13.64 -9.61
CA PHE A 133 -4.50 -14.23 -10.85
C PHE A 133 -3.34 -15.22 -10.62
N ASP A 134 -2.89 -15.89 -11.67
CA ASP A 134 -1.73 -16.80 -11.59
C ASP A 134 -0.43 -15.98 -11.67
N GLN A 135 0.22 -15.82 -10.53
CA GLN A 135 1.46 -15.05 -10.39
C GLN A 135 2.62 -16.00 -10.07
N ARG A 136 3.68 -15.94 -10.84
CA ARG A 136 4.88 -16.77 -10.68
C ARG A 136 6.09 -15.92 -10.36
N SER A 137 6.91 -16.40 -9.44
CA SER A 137 8.17 -15.76 -9.11
C SER A 137 9.30 -16.29 -9.97
N GLN A 138 10.21 -15.41 -10.36
CA GLN A 138 11.48 -15.76 -10.97
C GLN A 138 12.61 -15.19 -10.14
N THR A 139 13.58 -16.04 -9.80
CA THR A 139 14.77 -15.59 -9.07
C THR A 139 15.65 -14.75 -9.98
N ILE A 140 16.00 -13.58 -9.49
CA ILE A 140 16.87 -12.63 -10.19
C ILE A 140 18.04 -12.20 -9.31
N ASN A 141 19.12 -11.77 -9.94
CA ASN A 141 20.27 -11.17 -9.28
C ASN A 141 20.21 -9.66 -9.45
N LYS A 142 19.75 -8.95 -8.42
CA LYS A 142 19.71 -7.49 -8.44
C LYS A 142 21.06 -6.90 -8.05
N HIS A 143 21.61 -6.00 -8.89
CA HIS A 143 22.79 -5.21 -8.57
C HIS A 143 22.39 -4.05 -7.66
N SER A 144 22.57 -4.23 -6.35
CA SER A 144 22.27 -3.17 -5.37
C SER A 144 23.41 -2.17 -5.34
N THR A 145 23.14 -0.94 -5.77
CA THR A 145 24.09 0.19 -5.80
C THR A 145 23.89 1.12 -4.60
N SER A 146 22.74 1.08 -3.93
CA SER A 146 22.39 2.01 -2.85
C SER A 146 22.30 1.32 -1.49
N GLU A 147 22.92 1.94 -0.47
CA GLU A 147 22.68 1.60 0.95
C GLU A 147 21.37 2.24 1.42
N THR A 148 20.36 1.44 1.62
CA THR A 148 19.07 1.91 2.12
C THR A 148 19.09 2.05 3.64
N THR A 149 19.40 3.24 4.14
CA THR A 149 19.36 3.53 5.58
C THR A 149 17.98 4.06 5.98
N TYR A 150 16.98 3.19 6.10
CA TYR A 150 15.70 3.60 6.68
C TYR A 150 15.81 3.74 8.19
N THR A 151 15.46 4.91 8.72
CA THR A 151 15.35 5.17 10.15
C THR A 151 14.29 4.24 10.78
N ILE A 152 14.49 3.80 12.03
CA ILE A 152 13.54 2.94 12.75
C ILE A 152 12.13 3.55 12.77
N ARG A 153 12.04 4.87 12.97
CA ARG A 153 10.77 5.62 12.93
C ARG A 153 10.04 5.45 11.59
N HIS A 154 10.78 5.47 10.49
CA HIS A 154 10.21 5.25 9.15
C HIS A 154 9.71 3.82 8.97
N LYS A 155 10.47 2.81 9.45
CA LYS A 155 10.05 1.40 9.41
C LYS A 155 8.77 1.16 10.22
N ILE A 156 8.64 1.77 11.41
CA ILE A 156 7.41 1.68 12.22
C ILE A 156 6.22 2.35 11.49
N SER A 157 6.42 3.54 10.94
CA SER A 157 5.38 4.23 10.16
C SER A 157 4.91 3.40 8.97
N LEU A 158 5.83 2.78 8.23
CA LEU A 158 5.51 1.88 7.13
C LEU A 158 4.70 0.66 7.61
N LEU A 159 5.09 0.05 8.73
CA LEU A 159 4.36 -1.08 9.30
C LEU A 159 2.93 -0.69 9.69
N VAL A 160 2.77 0.40 10.43
CA VAL A 160 1.45 0.90 10.84
C VAL A 160 0.58 1.18 9.61
N ASN A 161 1.11 1.92 8.64
CA ASN A 161 0.38 2.23 7.42
C ASN A 161 0.00 0.99 6.63
N SER A 162 0.92 0.04 6.48
CA SER A 162 0.66 -1.21 5.76
C SER A 162 -0.39 -2.06 6.46
N VAL A 163 -0.27 -2.27 7.77
CA VAL A 163 -1.23 -3.08 8.55
C VAL A 163 -2.62 -2.44 8.52
N THR A 164 -2.72 -1.13 8.77
CA THR A 164 -4.01 -0.43 8.81
C THR A 164 -4.66 -0.26 7.45
N SER A 165 -3.92 -0.41 6.34
CA SER A 165 -4.49 -0.43 4.98
C SER A 165 -5.13 -1.77 4.61
N PHE A 166 -4.59 -2.88 5.12
CA PHE A 166 -5.02 -4.22 4.69
C PHE A 166 -5.70 -5.04 5.78
N SER A 167 -5.81 -4.52 7.02
CA SER A 167 -6.36 -5.30 8.12
C SER A 167 -7.12 -4.44 9.12
N ASN A 168 -8.25 -4.97 9.60
CA ASN A 168 -8.99 -4.46 10.73
C ASN A 168 -8.63 -5.18 12.05
N THR A 169 -7.63 -6.06 12.03
CA THR A 169 -7.19 -6.83 13.21
C THR A 169 -6.80 -5.94 14.39
N PRO A 170 -6.06 -4.82 14.22
CA PRO A 170 -5.77 -3.93 15.34
C PRO A 170 -7.04 -3.36 15.99
N LEU A 171 -8.06 -3.05 15.19
CA LEU A 171 -9.33 -2.52 15.69
C LEU A 171 -10.10 -3.59 16.49
N LYS A 172 -10.13 -4.84 15.99
CA LYS A 172 -10.69 -5.98 16.72
C LYS A 172 -9.93 -6.26 18.01
N ALA A 173 -8.60 -6.19 18.00
CA ALA A 173 -7.76 -6.39 19.18
C ALA A 173 -8.11 -5.38 20.29
N ILE A 174 -8.29 -4.10 19.95
CA ILE A 174 -8.73 -3.06 20.88
C ILE A 174 -10.05 -3.44 21.53
N PHE A 175 -11.03 -3.90 20.75
CA PHE A 175 -12.33 -4.32 21.25
C PHE A 175 -12.19 -5.46 22.27
N TYR A 176 -11.47 -6.52 21.94
CA TYR A 176 -11.27 -7.66 22.85
C TYR A 176 -10.50 -7.30 24.12
N ILE A 177 -9.47 -6.45 24.00
CA ILE A 177 -8.73 -5.93 25.17
C ILE A 177 -9.66 -5.10 26.04
N GLY A 178 -10.48 -4.22 25.46
CA GLY A 178 -11.45 -3.42 26.18
C GLY A 178 -12.48 -4.28 26.94
N VAL A 179 -12.99 -5.31 26.28
CA VAL A 179 -13.93 -6.28 26.92
C VAL A 179 -13.24 -7.02 28.08
N ALA A 180 -11.99 -7.49 27.90
CA ALA A 180 -11.25 -8.17 28.95
C ALA A 180 -11.00 -7.27 30.17
N ILE A 181 -10.58 -6.02 29.95
CA ILE A 181 -10.38 -5.02 31.03
C ILE A 181 -11.71 -4.74 31.74
N SER A 182 -12.82 -4.60 31.00
CA SER A 182 -14.14 -4.34 31.56
C SER A 182 -14.63 -5.50 32.44
N LEU A 183 -14.43 -6.74 31.99
CA LEU A 183 -14.76 -7.93 32.78
C LEU A 183 -13.94 -8.02 34.06
N LEU A 184 -12.60 -7.80 33.97
CA LEU A 184 -11.72 -7.79 35.15
C LEU A 184 -12.12 -6.70 36.15
N ALA A 185 -12.39 -5.49 35.66
CA ALA A 185 -12.85 -4.38 36.50
C ALA A 185 -14.20 -4.68 37.16
N SER A 186 -15.13 -5.29 36.44
CA SER A 186 -16.44 -5.69 36.99
C SER A 186 -16.31 -6.76 38.06
N CYS A 187 -15.47 -7.79 37.81
CA CYS A 187 -15.20 -8.84 38.83
C CYS A 187 -14.53 -8.25 40.08
N TYR A 188 -13.56 -7.35 39.91
CA TYR A 188 -12.90 -6.69 41.05
C TYR A 188 -13.88 -5.79 41.81
N SER A 189 -14.72 -5.03 41.13
CA SER A 189 -15.75 -4.19 41.76
C SER A 189 -16.74 -5.05 42.57
N ALA A 190 -17.20 -6.16 41.98
CA ALA A 190 -18.09 -7.09 42.70
C ALA A 190 -17.42 -7.67 43.96
N TYR A 191 -16.15 -8.05 43.86
CA TYR A 191 -15.37 -8.50 45.04
C TYR A 191 -15.30 -7.43 46.15
N LEU A 192 -15.05 -6.16 45.78
CA LEU A 192 -15.00 -5.05 46.74
C LEU A 192 -16.34 -4.83 47.42
N ILE A 193 -17.44 -4.88 46.66
CA ILE A 193 -18.81 -4.73 47.21
C ILE A 193 -19.15 -5.86 48.19
N ILE A 194 -18.87 -7.10 47.80
CA ILE A 194 -19.12 -8.26 48.67
C ILE A 194 -18.28 -8.16 49.97
N ASN A 195 -17.00 -7.79 49.85
CA ASN A 195 -16.10 -7.66 50.97
C ASN A 195 -16.54 -6.54 51.95
N TRP A 196 -17.07 -5.42 51.40
CA TRP A 196 -17.61 -4.34 52.19
C TRP A 196 -18.87 -4.79 53.00
N PHE A 197 -19.77 -5.54 52.38
CA PHE A 197 -20.96 -6.06 53.04
C PHE A 197 -20.63 -7.12 54.08
N ALA A 198 -19.59 -7.97 53.84
CA ALA A 198 -19.26 -9.08 54.75
C ALA A 198 -18.39 -8.65 55.94
N PHE A 199 -17.54 -7.65 55.79
CA PHE A 199 -16.51 -7.35 56.80
C PHE A 199 -16.48 -5.89 57.31
N ALA A 200 -17.34 -4.99 56.77
CA ALA A 200 -17.50 -3.58 57.14
C ALA A 200 -16.17 -2.80 57.36
N LYS A 201 -15.12 -3.16 56.63
CA LYS A 201 -13.78 -2.50 56.76
C LYS A 201 -13.61 -1.47 55.65
N PRO A 202 -13.32 -0.19 55.96
CA PRO A 202 -12.97 0.80 54.98
C PRO A 202 -11.66 0.43 54.33
N LEU A 203 -11.62 0.31 53.02
CA LEU A 203 -10.42 0.10 52.23
C LEU A 203 -9.68 1.44 52.11
N SER A 204 -8.46 1.49 52.66
CA SER A 204 -7.51 2.58 52.39
C SER A 204 -7.00 2.37 50.95
N GLY A 205 -7.47 3.17 50.00
CA GLY A 205 -7.20 2.89 48.60
C GLY A 205 -6.91 4.09 47.72
N TRP A 206 -6.60 5.28 48.29
CA TRP A 206 -6.37 6.50 47.53
C TRP A 206 -5.35 6.31 46.37
N THR A 207 -4.21 5.71 46.66
CA THR A 207 -3.15 5.49 45.68
C THR A 207 -3.59 4.54 44.55
N SER A 208 -4.33 3.47 44.89
CA SER A 208 -4.83 2.51 43.89
C SER A 208 -5.91 3.12 43.01
N VAL A 209 -6.77 4.00 43.55
CA VAL A 209 -7.79 4.72 42.78
C VAL A 209 -7.13 5.67 41.79
N VAL A 210 -6.17 6.49 42.23
CA VAL A 210 -5.45 7.41 41.35
C VAL A 210 -4.67 6.66 40.26
N ALA A 211 -3.95 5.59 40.64
CA ALA A 211 -3.21 4.77 39.65
C ALA A 211 -4.16 4.13 38.61
N SER A 212 -5.32 3.64 39.03
CA SER A 212 -6.32 3.06 38.14
C SER A 212 -6.88 4.10 37.16
N ILE A 213 -7.16 5.32 37.62
CA ILE A 213 -7.67 6.41 36.75
C ILE A 213 -6.63 6.77 35.69
N TRP A 214 -5.35 6.92 36.06
CA TRP A 214 -4.28 7.23 35.10
C TRP A 214 -4.07 6.10 34.10
N LEU A 215 -4.08 4.83 34.55
CA LEU A 215 -3.93 3.67 33.69
C LEU A 215 -5.10 3.58 32.70
N LEU A 216 -6.33 3.63 33.20
CA LEU A 216 -7.52 3.58 32.33
C LEU A 216 -7.59 4.76 31.36
N GLY A 217 -7.27 5.97 31.85
CA GLY A 217 -7.21 7.17 31.00
C GLY A 217 -6.19 7.01 29.87
N GLY A 218 -5.00 6.50 30.17
CA GLY A 218 -3.96 6.22 29.16
C GLY A 218 -4.39 5.17 28.13
N VAL A 219 -5.03 4.09 28.58
CA VAL A 219 -5.56 3.03 27.70
C VAL A 219 -6.66 3.57 26.80
N ILE A 220 -7.62 4.35 27.33
CA ILE A 220 -8.69 4.96 26.53
C ILE A 220 -8.13 5.90 25.47
N ILE A 221 -7.18 6.79 25.81
CA ILE A 221 -6.56 7.71 24.86
C ILE A 221 -5.83 6.94 23.76
N SER A 222 -5.12 5.86 24.11
CA SER A 222 -4.43 5.02 23.13
C SER A 222 -5.41 4.36 22.16
N PHE A 223 -6.54 3.86 22.64
CA PHE A 223 -7.58 3.26 21.81
C PHE A 223 -8.24 4.27 20.87
N ILE A 224 -8.55 5.47 21.38
CA ILE A 224 -9.05 6.58 20.55
C ILE A 224 -8.04 6.95 19.47
N GLY A 225 -6.73 6.95 19.79
CA GLY A 225 -5.66 7.20 18.83
C GLY A 225 -5.66 6.18 17.68
N ILE A 226 -5.83 4.89 17.96
CA ILE A 226 -5.90 3.84 16.93
C ILE A 226 -7.18 4.01 16.08
N ILE A 227 -8.33 4.29 16.69
CA ILE A 227 -9.57 4.60 15.96
C ILE A 227 -9.35 5.82 15.05
N GLY A 228 -8.65 6.84 15.54
CA GLY A 228 -8.29 8.04 14.77
C GLY A 228 -7.48 7.73 13.52
N ILE A 229 -6.55 6.77 13.57
CA ILE A 229 -5.79 6.33 12.39
C ILE A 229 -6.72 5.75 11.32
N TYR A 230 -7.64 4.85 11.69
CA TYR A 230 -8.61 4.29 10.75
C TYR A 230 -9.57 5.34 10.19
N LEU A 231 -10.06 6.23 11.04
CA LEU A 231 -10.93 7.34 10.63
C LEU A 231 -10.23 8.27 9.63
N SER A 232 -8.94 8.55 9.85
CA SER A 232 -8.13 9.33 8.91
C SER A 232 -8.05 8.65 7.53
N LYS A 233 -7.90 7.33 7.47
CA LYS A 233 -7.89 6.59 6.20
C LYS A 233 -9.25 6.64 5.50
N ILE A 234 -10.34 6.40 6.23
CA ILE A 234 -11.71 6.54 5.70
C ILE A 234 -11.92 7.95 5.13
N PHE A 235 -11.49 8.98 5.86
CA PHE A 235 -11.59 10.35 5.41
C PHE A 235 -10.82 10.64 4.11
N MET A 236 -9.63 10.06 3.96
CA MET A 236 -8.85 10.19 2.73
C MET A 236 -9.54 9.50 1.54
N GLU A 237 -10.11 8.32 1.74
CA GLU A 237 -10.87 7.60 0.71
C GLU A 237 -12.18 8.31 0.34
N THR A 238 -12.91 8.83 1.32
CA THR A 238 -14.18 9.54 1.10
C THR A 238 -14.01 10.82 0.30
N LYS A 239 -12.87 11.50 0.40
CA LYS A 239 -12.59 12.71 -0.40
C LYS A 239 -12.48 12.46 -1.90
N GLN A 240 -12.21 11.24 -2.33
CA GLN A 240 -12.09 10.84 -3.74
C GLN A 240 -11.23 11.78 -4.62
N ARG A 241 -10.24 12.44 -4.04
CA ARG A 241 -9.31 13.28 -4.81
C ARG A 241 -8.50 12.43 -5.77
N PRO A 242 -8.21 12.88 -7.00
CA PRO A 242 -7.34 12.13 -7.91
C PRO A 242 -5.98 11.86 -7.24
N TYR A 243 -5.50 10.62 -7.33
CA TYR A 243 -4.21 10.25 -6.71
C TYR A 243 -3.01 10.83 -7.44
N THR A 244 -3.15 11.16 -8.76
CA THR A 244 -2.18 11.90 -9.56
C THR A 244 -2.90 12.88 -10.48
N ILE A 245 -2.17 13.89 -10.95
CA ILE A 245 -2.59 14.82 -11.97
C ILE A 245 -1.51 14.82 -13.05
N VAL A 246 -1.88 14.40 -14.26
CA VAL A 246 -1.01 14.46 -15.43
C VAL A 246 -1.00 15.90 -15.94
N ARG A 247 0.18 16.49 -16.06
CA ARG A 247 0.35 17.82 -16.63
C ARG A 247 0.35 17.76 -18.14
N GLN A 248 1.12 16.82 -18.70
CA GLN A 248 1.26 16.67 -20.15
C GLN A 248 1.73 15.25 -20.49
N ILE A 249 1.36 14.78 -21.68
CA ILE A 249 1.85 13.53 -22.25
C ILE A 249 2.58 13.88 -23.55
N TYR A 250 3.85 13.49 -23.61
CA TYR A 250 4.69 13.68 -24.80
C TYR A 250 4.77 12.37 -25.60
N GLY A 251 5.00 12.46 -26.91
CA GLY A 251 5.16 11.30 -27.81
C GLY A 251 3.83 10.71 -28.31
N ILE A 252 2.68 11.31 -27.97
CA ILE A 252 1.43 11.01 -28.64
C ILE A 252 1.40 11.86 -29.94
N LYS A 253 1.32 11.22 -31.11
CA LYS A 253 0.87 11.92 -32.32
C LYS A 253 -0.51 12.46 -32.01
N GLN A 254 -0.67 13.80 -31.94
CA GLN A 254 -1.99 14.42 -31.93
C GLN A 254 -2.74 13.90 -33.16
N LYS A 255 -3.70 13.00 -32.96
CA LYS A 255 -4.78 12.85 -33.95
C LYS A 255 -5.38 14.23 -34.03
N GLU A 256 -5.23 14.82 -35.21
CA GLU A 256 -5.74 16.13 -35.57
C GLU A 256 -7.18 16.32 -35.08
N THR A 257 -7.31 17.09 -34.01
CA THR A 257 -8.59 17.70 -33.62
C THR A 257 -8.84 18.88 -34.58
N CYS A 258 -8.83 18.60 -35.87
CA CYS A 258 -9.11 19.59 -36.93
C CYS A 258 -10.50 19.43 -37.54
N GLU A 259 -11.37 18.54 -37.04
CA GLU A 259 -12.72 18.41 -37.66
C GLU A 259 -13.82 19.17 -36.92
N THR A 260 -13.56 19.81 -35.78
CA THR A 260 -14.66 20.45 -35.01
C THR A 260 -14.66 21.99 -35.12
N ILE A 261 -13.62 22.63 -35.68
CA ILE A 261 -13.59 24.08 -35.83
C ILE A 261 -14.07 24.51 -37.25
N GLY A 262 -13.92 23.64 -38.26
CA GLY A 262 -14.37 23.94 -39.62
C GLY A 262 -15.89 23.89 -39.83
N HIS A 263 -16.67 23.29 -38.95
CA HIS A 263 -18.12 23.16 -39.08
C HIS A 263 -18.91 24.28 -38.40
N CYS A 264 -18.28 25.08 -37.53
CA CYS A 264 -18.92 26.27 -36.94
C CYS A 264 -18.80 27.52 -37.82
N GLU A 265 -17.78 27.63 -38.67
CA GLU A 265 -17.65 28.81 -39.56
C GLU A 265 -18.46 28.71 -40.86
N SER A 266 -18.83 27.51 -41.30
CA SER A 266 -19.66 27.36 -42.50
C SER A 266 -21.14 27.62 -42.21
N LYS A 267 -21.65 27.38 -41.02
CA LYS A 267 -23.03 27.67 -40.63
C LYS A 267 -23.30 29.13 -40.29
N ALA A 268 -22.28 29.89 -39.93
CA ALA A 268 -22.42 31.33 -39.69
C ALA A 268 -22.39 32.19 -40.95
N LYS A 269 -22.09 31.60 -42.12
CA LYS A 269 -22.10 32.30 -43.42
C LYS A 269 -23.33 31.99 -44.28
N GLU A 270 -24.19 31.06 -43.88
CA GLU A 270 -25.46 30.77 -44.54
C GLU A 270 -26.69 31.43 -43.88
N GLU A 271 -26.52 32.06 -42.70
CA GLU A 271 -27.59 32.79 -41.99
C GLU A 271 -27.36 34.32 -41.95
N ALA A 272 -26.47 34.87 -42.77
CA ALA A 272 -26.29 36.28 -42.99
C ALA A 272 -26.59 36.58 -44.50
#